data_56337eafad4840aa7e92f66464efa02e
#
_entry.id   56337eafad4840aa7e92f66464efa02e
#
_cell.length_a   1.000
_cell.length_b   1.000
_cell.length_c   1.000
_cell.angle_alpha   90.00
_cell.angle_beta   90.00
_cell.angle_gamma   90.00
#
_symmetry.space_group_name_H-M   'P 1'
#
loop_
_entity.id
_entity.type
_entity.pdbx_description
1 polymer ?
#
loop_
_entity_poly.entity_id
_entity_poly.type
_entity_poly.pdbx_seq_one_letter_code
_entity_poly.pdbx_strand_id
1 'polypeptide(L)'
;MELEIDNLRAGYGHLDILHGVNLKIRHGEFVTLLGPNGAGKSTLLKSLFGMTTHKGGAIRWKGKDIAGLRPQAMLGQGIAYVPQGRCNFQLMTIDENLEMAAYTIKDGDLKGEREYVYDLFPILRKRRNELAGNMSGGEQQLLEMAMAVLRRPEILLVDEPSVGLSPQAITLVFNELKRLHKGGRTVLLVEQNTRKAMEAAERAVVLRLGKVIWDSPVGDLSTADLGELFMTGRRASDALPA
;
A
#
# COMPACT_ATOMS: atom_id res chain seq x y z
N MET A 1 -6.43 2.04 18.05
CA MET A 1 -6.56 2.39 16.62
C MET A 1 -5.27 3.03 16.19
N GLU A 2 -4.81 2.77 14.98
CA GLU A 2 -3.54 3.28 14.53
C GLU A 2 -3.70 4.35 13.45
N LEU A 3 -4.49 4.09 12.41
CA LEU A 3 -4.83 5.05 11.37
C LEU A 3 -6.35 5.31 11.38
N GLU A 4 -6.72 6.57 11.50
CA GLU A 4 -8.12 7.01 11.43
C GLU A 4 -8.28 8.07 10.34
N ILE A 5 -9.23 7.84 9.46
CA ILE A 5 -9.63 8.75 8.40
C ILE A 5 -11.07 9.14 8.67
N ASP A 6 -11.32 10.45 8.77
CA ASP A 6 -12.64 10.99 9.09
C ASP A 6 -13.04 12.03 8.04
N ASN A 7 -14.09 11.71 7.28
CA ASN A 7 -14.67 12.57 6.25
C ASN A 7 -13.65 13.15 5.26
N LEU A 8 -12.65 12.35 4.85
CA LEU A 8 -11.54 12.80 4.01
C LEU A 8 -12.03 13.22 2.62
N ARG A 9 -11.70 14.47 2.26
CA ARG A 9 -11.84 15.02 0.91
C ARG A 9 -10.47 15.38 0.38
N ALA A 10 -10.11 14.83 -0.77
CA ALA A 10 -8.80 15.05 -1.37
C ALA A 10 -8.85 14.82 -2.89
N GLY A 11 -7.81 15.31 -3.58
CA GLY A 11 -7.70 15.17 -5.02
C GLY A 11 -6.44 15.85 -5.56
N TYR A 12 -6.51 16.37 -6.77
CA TYR A 12 -5.39 17.02 -7.45
C TYR A 12 -5.79 18.40 -7.94
N GLY A 13 -5.12 19.44 -7.44
CA GLY A 13 -5.49 20.83 -7.77
C GLY A 13 -6.97 21.09 -7.47
N HIS A 14 -7.74 21.42 -8.48
CA HIS A 14 -9.19 21.69 -8.34
C HIS A 14 -10.06 20.42 -8.44
N LEU A 15 -9.50 19.29 -8.91
CA LEU A 15 -10.25 18.04 -9.09
C LEU A 15 -10.42 17.32 -7.76
N ASP A 16 -11.66 17.07 -7.36
CA ASP A 16 -12.00 16.25 -6.19
C ASP A 16 -12.14 14.79 -6.62
N ILE A 17 -11.45 13.90 -5.92
CA ILE A 17 -11.47 12.47 -6.17
C ILE A 17 -12.10 11.72 -4.99
N LEU A 18 -11.75 12.12 -3.76
CA LEU A 18 -12.29 11.53 -2.54
C LEU A 18 -13.39 12.44 -1.97
N HIS A 19 -14.53 11.84 -1.64
CA HIS A 19 -15.75 12.53 -1.29
C HIS A 19 -16.29 12.13 0.09
N GLY A 20 -15.46 12.33 1.13
CA GLY A 20 -15.86 12.02 2.51
C GLY A 20 -15.58 10.56 2.88
N VAL A 21 -14.35 10.12 2.67
CA VAL A 21 -13.90 8.77 3.05
C VAL A 21 -13.77 8.67 4.56
N ASN A 22 -14.39 7.64 5.14
CA ASN A 22 -14.22 7.22 6.51
C ASN A 22 -13.59 5.83 6.53
N LEU A 23 -12.47 5.66 7.24
CA LEU A 23 -11.77 4.38 7.37
C LEU A 23 -10.95 4.37 8.65
N LYS A 24 -10.94 3.23 9.33
CA LYS A 24 -10.11 3.01 10.51
C LYS A 24 -9.32 1.73 10.33
N ILE A 25 -8.02 1.77 10.57
CA ILE A 25 -7.12 0.62 10.47
C ILE A 25 -6.47 0.40 11.84
N ARG A 26 -6.46 -0.86 12.29
CA ARG A 26 -5.85 -1.26 13.56
C ARG A 26 -4.37 -1.58 13.35
N HIS A 27 -3.62 -1.52 14.44
CA HIS A 27 -2.24 -1.98 14.44
C HIS A 27 -2.16 -3.47 14.07
N GLY A 28 -1.22 -3.81 13.18
CA GLY A 28 -1.01 -5.17 12.74
C GLY A 28 -2.16 -5.77 11.90
N GLU A 29 -3.02 -4.96 11.31
CA GLU A 29 -4.11 -5.41 10.43
C GLU A 29 -3.64 -5.42 8.96
N PHE A 30 -4.04 -6.45 8.20
CA PHE A 30 -3.87 -6.48 6.75
C PHE A 30 -5.20 -6.16 6.07
N VAL A 31 -5.31 -4.95 5.55
CA VAL A 31 -6.52 -4.45 4.87
C VAL A 31 -6.27 -4.36 3.37
N THR A 32 -7.20 -4.86 2.56
CA THR A 32 -7.20 -4.61 1.12
C THR A 32 -8.26 -3.61 0.73
N LEU A 33 -7.87 -2.62 -0.10
CA LEU A 33 -8.76 -1.63 -0.69
C LEU A 33 -9.07 -2.02 -2.13
N LEU A 34 -10.30 -2.40 -2.36
CA LEU A 34 -10.82 -2.88 -3.63
C LEU A 34 -11.74 -1.84 -4.28
N GLY A 35 -12.01 -1.99 -5.56
CA GLY A 35 -12.92 -1.11 -6.30
C GLY A 35 -12.56 -1.01 -7.77
N PRO A 36 -13.46 -0.52 -8.63
CA PRO A 36 -13.22 -0.35 -10.05
C PRO A 36 -12.09 0.67 -10.33
N ASN A 37 -11.58 0.67 -11.57
CA ASN A 37 -10.63 1.69 -12.00
C ASN A 37 -11.27 3.08 -11.89
N GLY A 38 -10.50 4.06 -11.44
CA GLY A 38 -11.01 5.41 -11.20
C GLY A 38 -11.81 5.59 -9.90
N ALA A 39 -11.98 4.56 -9.07
CA ALA A 39 -12.71 4.66 -7.81
C ALA A 39 -12.05 5.58 -6.77
N GLY A 40 -10.75 5.93 -6.93
CA GLY A 40 -10.00 6.76 -6.00
C GLY A 40 -9.03 5.98 -5.08
N LYS A 41 -8.80 4.69 -5.32
CA LYS A 41 -7.96 3.82 -4.47
C LYS A 41 -6.54 4.34 -4.30
N SER A 42 -5.80 4.53 -5.40
CA SER A 42 -4.44 5.08 -5.36
C SER A 42 -4.42 6.53 -4.83
N THR A 43 -5.50 7.30 -5.08
CA THR A 43 -5.64 8.64 -4.53
C THR A 43 -5.75 8.59 -2.99
N LEU A 44 -6.46 7.61 -2.44
CA LEU A 44 -6.53 7.42 -0.99
C LEU A 44 -5.14 7.11 -0.40
N LEU A 45 -4.40 6.14 -0.96
CA LEU A 45 -3.04 5.84 -0.50
C LEU A 45 -2.12 7.06 -0.61
N LYS A 46 -2.17 7.76 -1.75
CA LYS A 46 -1.38 8.98 -1.97
C LYS A 46 -1.77 10.10 -1.01
N SER A 47 -3.04 10.21 -0.63
CA SER A 47 -3.49 11.19 0.37
C SER A 47 -2.93 10.88 1.75
N LEU A 48 -2.91 9.60 2.13
CA LEU A 48 -2.30 9.13 3.38
C LEU A 48 -0.79 9.33 3.43
N PHE A 49 -0.14 9.41 2.27
CA PHE A 49 1.30 9.66 2.16
C PHE A 49 1.64 11.13 1.86
N GLY A 50 0.65 12.02 1.83
CA GLY A 50 0.87 13.46 1.63
C GLY A 50 1.20 13.87 0.19
N MET A 51 0.73 13.12 -0.81
CA MET A 51 1.01 13.33 -2.25
C MET A 51 -0.19 13.91 -3.02
N THR A 52 -1.24 14.34 -2.32
CA THR A 52 -2.43 14.93 -2.91
C THR A 52 -2.76 16.28 -2.26
N THR A 53 -3.69 17.01 -2.85
CA THR A 53 -4.25 18.22 -2.22
C THR A 53 -5.30 17.76 -1.20
N HIS A 54 -5.02 17.99 0.08
CA HIS A 54 -5.99 17.81 1.16
C HIS A 54 -7.03 18.94 1.08
N LYS A 55 -8.33 18.60 1.06
CA LYS A 55 -9.43 19.56 0.88
C LYS A 55 -10.42 19.54 2.06
N GLY A 56 -10.25 18.65 3.02
CA GLY A 56 -11.07 18.61 4.23
C GLY A 56 -11.11 17.23 4.87
N GLY A 57 -11.69 17.16 6.05
CA GLY A 57 -11.67 15.98 6.91
C GLY A 57 -10.37 15.88 7.69
N ALA A 58 -10.15 14.76 8.37
CA ALA A 58 -8.96 14.53 9.18
C ALA A 58 -8.30 13.20 8.85
N ILE A 59 -6.97 13.16 8.98
CA ILE A 59 -6.18 11.92 8.92
C ILE A 59 -5.36 11.89 10.21
N ARG A 60 -5.64 10.90 11.08
CA ARG A 60 -4.93 10.76 12.34
C ARG A 60 -4.11 9.47 12.33
N TRP A 61 -2.85 9.60 12.64
CA TRP A 61 -1.92 8.50 12.88
C TRP A 61 -1.54 8.46 14.35
N LYS A 62 -1.88 7.37 15.05
CA LYS A 62 -1.65 7.24 16.50
C LYS A 62 -2.18 8.45 17.30
N GLY A 63 -3.36 8.93 16.92
CA GLY A 63 -4.03 10.06 17.55
C GLY A 63 -3.50 11.44 17.14
N LYS A 64 -2.43 11.53 16.36
CA LYS A 64 -1.87 12.79 15.86
C LYS A 64 -2.44 13.11 14.48
N ASP A 65 -2.82 14.34 14.23
CA ASP A 65 -3.20 14.81 12.90
C ASP A 65 -1.98 14.85 12.00
N ILE A 66 -2.08 14.17 10.85
CA ILE A 66 -1.05 14.10 9.81
C ILE A 66 -1.54 14.65 8.47
N ALA A 67 -2.75 15.21 8.41
CA ALA A 67 -3.31 15.75 7.18
C ALA A 67 -2.41 16.85 6.61
N GLY A 68 -2.10 16.78 5.32
CA GLY A 68 -1.26 17.75 4.63
C GLY A 68 0.23 17.73 4.95
N LEU A 69 0.71 16.78 5.76
CA LEU A 69 2.14 16.57 5.94
C LEU A 69 2.78 16.09 4.61
N ARG A 70 4.03 16.48 4.40
CA ARG A 70 4.82 16.08 3.22
C ARG A 70 5.29 14.61 3.35
N PRO A 71 5.58 13.91 2.23
CA PRO A 71 6.04 12.51 2.23
C PRO A 71 7.22 12.23 3.17
N GLN A 72 8.20 13.13 3.24
CA GLN A 72 9.35 12.99 4.15
C GLN A 72 8.93 12.94 5.63
N ALA A 73 7.93 13.75 6.01
CA ALA A 73 7.39 13.72 7.37
C ALA A 73 6.60 12.42 7.64
N MET A 74 5.88 11.88 6.65
CA MET A 74 5.20 10.60 6.76
C MET A 74 6.17 9.45 7.01
N LEU A 75 7.30 9.41 6.29
CA LEU A 75 8.36 8.44 6.56
C LEU A 75 8.86 8.54 8.01
N GLY A 76 9.00 9.77 8.54
CA GLY A 76 9.39 10.01 9.94
C GLY A 76 8.34 9.56 10.96
N GLN A 77 7.07 9.42 10.56
CA GLN A 77 6.00 8.87 11.39
C GLN A 77 5.86 7.33 11.30
N GLY A 78 6.74 6.65 10.56
CA GLY A 78 6.66 5.20 10.37
C GLY A 78 5.65 4.77 9.31
N ILE A 79 5.28 5.65 8.39
CA ILE A 79 4.39 5.38 7.26
C ILE A 79 5.25 5.28 6.00
N ALA A 80 5.24 4.14 5.29
CA ALA A 80 5.92 3.98 4.01
C ALA A 80 4.93 3.71 2.88
N TYR A 81 5.30 4.11 1.67
CA TYR A 81 4.49 3.93 0.46
C TYR A 81 5.30 3.20 -0.61
N VAL A 82 4.74 2.13 -1.13
CA VAL A 82 5.23 1.39 -2.29
C VAL A 82 4.34 1.79 -3.47
N PRO A 83 4.83 2.59 -4.40
CA PRO A 83 4.03 3.08 -5.54
C PRO A 83 3.78 1.99 -6.56
N GLN A 84 2.77 2.21 -7.41
CA GLN A 84 2.54 1.42 -8.60
C GLN A 84 3.66 1.66 -9.62
N GLY A 85 4.12 0.58 -10.26
CA GLY A 85 5.12 0.63 -11.32
C GLY A 85 6.55 0.43 -10.80
N ARG A 86 7.52 0.67 -11.68
CA ARG A 86 8.93 0.46 -11.37
C ARG A 86 9.58 1.78 -11.00
N CYS A 87 9.82 1.97 -9.71
CA CYS A 87 10.39 3.20 -9.14
C CYS A 87 11.85 3.02 -8.69
N ASN A 88 12.47 1.86 -8.95
CA ASN A 88 13.89 1.64 -8.68
C ASN A 88 14.79 2.26 -9.78
N PHE A 89 16.03 2.54 -9.42
CA PHE A 89 17.07 3.07 -10.33
C PHE A 89 17.71 1.92 -11.09
N GLN A 90 17.24 1.64 -12.31
CA GLN A 90 17.63 0.45 -13.09
C GLN A 90 19.11 0.39 -13.46
N LEU A 91 19.78 1.55 -13.62
CA LEU A 91 21.20 1.68 -13.94
C LEU A 91 22.10 1.68 -12.68
N MET A 92 21.54 1.54 -11.51
CA MET A 92 22.25 1.39 -10.24
C MET A 92 22.15 -0.05 -9.76
N THR A 93 23.14 -0.46 -8.98
CA THR A 93 23.12 -1.76 -8.31
C THR A 93 22.02 -1.82 -7.25
N ILE A 94 21.70 -3.01 -6.79
CA ILE A 94 20.74 -3.21 -5.68
C ILE A 94 21.21 -2.47 -4.43
N ASP A 95 22.53 -2.55 -4.11
CA ASP A 95 23.09 -1.88 -2.93
C ASP A 95 23.00 -0.35 -3.06
N GLU A 96 23.29 0.22 -4.23
CA GLU A 96 23.14 1.65 -4.50
C GLU A 96 21.67 2.11 -4.43
N ASN A 97 20.71 1.30 -4.89
CA ASN A 97 19.29 1.60 -4.74
C ASN A 97 18.87 1.69 -3.26
N LEU A 98 19.35 0.76 -2.43
CA LEU A 98 19.09 0.80 -0.99
C LEU A 98 19.78 2.00 -0.33
N GLU A 99 20.98 2.36 -0.76
CA GLU A 99 21.69 3.55 -0.28
C GLU A 99 20.92 4.84 -0.64
N MET A 100 20.42 4.95 -1.85
CA MET A 100 19.57 6.08 -2.28
C MET A 100 18.29 6.17 -1.46
N ALA A 101 17.62 5.05 -1.17
CA ALA A 101 16.44 5.03 -0.31
C ALA A 101 16.77 5.45 1.15
N ALA A 102 17.98 5.17 1.60
CA ALA A 102 18.48 5.55 2.90
C ALA A 102 18.93 7.02 3.02
N TYR A 103 19.10 7.74 1.90
CA TYR A 103 19.65 9.10 1.85
C TYR A 103 18.96 10.08 2.81
N THR A 104 17.68 9.89 3.08
CA THR A 104 16.91 10.74 4.01
C THR A 104 17.02 10.33 5.48
N ILE A 105 17.76 9.25 5.78
CA ILE A 105 18.00 8.80 7.16
C ILE A 105 19.16 9.64 7.72
N LYS A 106 18.80 10.68 8.47
CA LYS A 106 19.77 11.47 9.22
C LYS A 106 20.12 10.72 10.50
N ASP A 107 21.41 10.69 10.85
CA ASP A 107 21.89 10.13 12.13
C ASP A 107 21.64 8.62 12.34
N GLY A 108 21.41 7.85 11.28
CA GLY A 108 21.13 6.41 11.36
C GLY A 108 22.34 5.54 11.02
N ASP A 109 22.36 4.32 11.56
CA ASP A 109 23.26 3.25 11.11
C ASP A 109 22.80 2.71 9.75
N LEU A 110 23.19 3.40 8.67
CA LEU A 110 22.87 2.99 7.30
C LEU A 110 23.32 1.55 6.98
N LYS A 111 24.43 1.11 7.57
CA LYS A 111 24.93 -0.25 7.39
C LYS A 111 24.01 -1.25 8.09
N GLY A 112 23.63 -0.99 9.32
CA GLY A 112 22.68 -1.83 10.07
C GLY A 112 21.31 -1.91 9.43
N GLU A 113 20.80 -0.79 8.89
CA GLU A 113 19.50 -0.79 8.19
C GLU A 113 19.56 -1.58 6.87
N ARG A 114 20.64 -1.51 6.10
CA ARG A 114 20.83 -2.34 4.91
C ARG A 114 20.94 -3.83 5.26
N GLU A 115 21.73 -4.17 6.29
CA GLU A 115 21.83 -5.56 6.76
C GLU A 115 20.47 -6.11 7.19
N TYR A 116 19.68 -5.31 7.92
CA TYR A 116 18.30 -5.67 8.27
C TYR A 116 17.44 -5.96 7.04
N VAL A 117 17.51 -5.12 6.00
CA VAL A 117 16.78 -5.34 4.75
C VAL A 117 17.27 -6.59 4.03
N TYR A 118 18.58 -6.85 4.02
CA TYR A 118 19.16 -8.07 3.43
C TYR A 118 18.76 -9.34 4.19
N ASP A 119 18.54 -9.26 5.49
CA ASP A 119 17.98 -10.38 6.26
C ASP A 119 16.50 -10.64 5.90
N LEU A 120 15.75 -9.57 5.67
CA LEU A 120 14.38 -9.67 5.17
C LEU A 120 14.30 -10.17 3.72
N PHE A 121 15.24 -9.80 2.85
CA PHE A 121 15.24 -10.14 1.43
C PHE A 121 16.56 -10.81 1.01
N PRO A 122 16.79 -12.09 1.37
CA PRO A 122 18.06 -12.76 1.10
C PRO A 122 18.45 -12.84 -0.38
N ILE A 123 17.47 -12.82 -1.30
CA ILE A 123 17.71 -12.77 -2.74
C ILE A 123 18.45 -11.50 -3.14
N LEU A 124 18.09 -10.35 -2.53
CA LEU A 124 18.74 -9.07 -2.79
C LEU A 124 20.17 -9.05 -2.27
N ARG A 125 20.43 -9.67 -1.12
CA ARG A 125 21.79 -9.83 -0.57
C ARG A 125 22.71 -10.58 -1.52
N LYS A 126 22.23 -11.68 -2.09
CA LYS A 126 23.01 -12.52 -3.02
C LYS A 126 23.40 -11.78 -4.30
N ARG A 127 22.57 -10.84 -4.74
CA ARG A 127 22.71 -10.11 -6.00
C ARG A 127 23.03 -8.64 -5.81
N ARG A 128 23.45 -8.23 -4.62
CA ARG A 128 23.60 -6.82 -4.21
C ARG A 128 24.42 -5.93 -5.17
N ASN A 129 25.42 -6.53 -5.85
CA ASN A 129 26.29 -5.84 -6.80
C ASN A 129 25.77 -5.87 -8.24
N GLU A 130 24.63 -6.49 -8.50
CA GLU A 130 24.02 -6.52 -9.83
C GLU A 130 23.15 -5.27 -10.05
N LEU A 131 23.08 -4.83 -11.30
CA LEU A 131 22.20 -3.72 -11.68
C LEU A 131 20.74 -4.13 -11.49
N ALA A 132 19.92 -3.24 -10.91
CA ALA A 132 18.50 -3.47 -10.70
C ALA A 132 17.75 -3.77 -12.01
N GLY A 133 18.18 -3.17 -13.14
CA GLY A 133 17.62 -3.43 -14.46
C GLY A 133 17.78 -4.86 -14.96
N ASN A 134 18.73 -5.64 -14.44
CA ASN A 134 18.97 -7.03 -14.80
C ASN A 134 18.10 -8.03 -14.00
N MET A 135 17.30 -7.53 -13.06
CA MET A 135 16.38 -8.34 -12.25
C MET A 135 15.08 -8.63 -13.01
N SER A 136 14.46 -9.76 -12.69
CA SER A 136 13.07 -10.01 -13.12
C SER A 136 12.10 -8.99 -12.53
N GLY A 137 10.94 -8.78 -13.16
CA GLY A 137 9.94 -7.83 -12.64
C GLY A 137 9.53 -8.09 -11.19
N GLY A 138 9.41 -9.36 -10.79
CA GLY A 138 9.11 -9.72 -9.40
C GLY A 138 10.24 -9.36 -8.43
N GLU A 139 11.50 -9.58 -8.82
CA GLU A 139 12.65 -9.20 -8.00
C GLU A 139 12.81 -7.68 -7.90
N GLN A 140 12.51 -6.94 -8.99
CA GLN A 140 12.48 -5.47 -8.95
C GLN A 140 11.39 -4.97 -7.98
N GLN A 141 10.22 -5.62 -7.96
CA GLN A 141 9.17 -5.29 -7.00
C GLN A 141 9.60 -5.60 -5.55
N LEU A 142 10.37 -6.69 -5.33
CA LEU A 142 10.96 -6.94 -4.01
C LEU A 142 11.98 -5.87 -3.62
N LEU A 143 12.76 -5.35 -4.55
CA LEU A 143 13.69 -4.25 -4.29
C LEU A 143 12.93 -2.98 -3.87
N GLU A 144 11.82 -2.66 -4.52
CA GLU A 144 10.97 -1.51 -4.13
C GLU A 144 10.37 -1.67 -2.72
N MET A 145 9.89 -2.87 -2.40
CA MET A 145 9.44 -3.18 -1.05
C MET A 145 10.59 -3.09 -0.04
N ALA A 146 11.78 -3.56 -0.39
CA ALA A 146 12.98 -3.48 0.42
C ALA A 146 13.38 -2.01 0.70
N MET A 147 13.35 -1.15 -0.32
CA MET A 147 13.57 0.29 -0.18
C MET A 147 12.54 0.94 0.77
N ALA A 148 11.27 0.54 0.68
CA ALA A 148 10.21 1.05 1.53
C ALA A 148 10.35 0.62 3.00
N VAL A 149 10.81 -0.61 3.27
CA VAL A 149 10.94 -1.15 4.64
C VAL A 149 12.24 -0.78 5.34
N LEU A 150 13.17 -0.13 4.65
CA LEU A 150 14.49 0.24 5.14
C LEU A 150 14.43 1.08 6.42
N ARG A 151 13.40 1.91 6.58
CA ARG A 151 13.15 2.73 7.78
C ARG A 151 12.27 2.03 8.83
N ARG A 152 12.10 0.72 8.74
CA ARG A 152 11.27 -0.09 9.66
C ARG A 152 9.87 0.48 9.88
N PRO A 153 9.12 0.78 8.81
CA PRO A 153 7.81 1.38 8.95
C PRO A 153 6.86 0.46 9.72
N GLU A 154 5.90 1.07 10.40
CA GLU A 154 4.85 0.38 11.12
C GLU A 154 3.66 0.07 10.19
N ILE A 155 3.42 0.94 9.19
CA ILE A 155 2.42 0.71 8.15
C ILE A 155 3.05 0.82 6.76
N LEU A 156 2.68 -0.13 5.90
CA LEU A 156 2.99 -0.15 4.47
C LEU A 156 1.73 0.16 3.67
N LEU A 157 1.76 1.25 2.92
CA LEU A 157 0.77 1.60 1.91
C LEU A 157 1.27 1.05 0.57
N VAL A 158 0.59 0.08 -0.01
CA VAL A 158 1.08 -0.65 -1.21
C VAL A 158 0.09 -0.50 -2.35
N ASP A 159 0.53 0.09 -3.45
CA ASP A 159 -0.32 0.46 -4.59
C ASP A 159 -0.06 -0.45 -5.79
N GLU A 160 -0.99 -1.38 -6.05
CA GLU A 160 -1.01 -2.29 -7.20
C GLU A 160 0.33 -3.01 -7.50
N PRO A 161 0.95 -3.69 -6.54
CA PRO A 161 2.29 -4.26 -6.68
C PRO A 161 2.37 -5.41 -7.68
N SER A 162 1.22 -5.97 -8.12
CA SER A 162 1.18 -7.11 -9.06
C SER A 162 1.06 -6.71 -10.53
N VAL A 163 0.88 -5.43 -10.84
CA VAL A 163 0.65 -4.97 -12.21
C VAL A 163 1.85 -5.26 -13.11
N GLY A 164 1.59 -5.92 -14.25
CA GLY A 164 2.62 -6.25 -15.23
C GLY A 164 3.57 -7.38 -14.82
N LEU A 165 3.26 -8.13 -13.77
CA LEU A 165 4.05 -9.26 -13.30
C LEU A 165 3.52 -10.61 -13.83
N SER A 166 4.44 -11.58 -13.97
CA SER A 166 4.08 -12.97 -14.25
C SER A 166 3.37 -13.61 -13.04
N PRO A 167 2.58 -14.70 -13.22
CA PRO A 167 1.91 -15.38 -12.11
C PRO A 167 2.85 -15.83 -10.98
N GLN A 168 4.07 -16.27 -11.31
CA GLN A 168 5.08 -16.66 -10.33
C GLN A 168 5.57 -15.44 -9.55
N ALA A 169 5.81 -14.31 -10.23
CA ALA A 169 6.24 -13.07 -9.62
C ALA A 169 5.15 -12.47 -8.68
N ILE A 170 3.88 -12.54 -9.09
CA ILE A 170 2.75 -12.17 -8.23
C ILE A 170 2.76 -12.98 -6.94
N THR A 171 2.90 -14.31 -7.06
CA THR A 171 2.96 -15.19 -5.88
C THR A 171 4.11 -14.82 -4.96
N LEU A 172 5.29 -14.53 -5.53
CA LEU A 172 6.47 -14.10 -4.76
C LEU A 172 6.18 -12.80 -3.98
N VAL A 173 5.66 -11.78 -4.64
CA VAL A 173 5.36 -10.46 -4.04
C VAL A 173 4.34 -10.61 -2.91
N PHE A 174 3.25 -11.35 -3.12
CA PHE A 174 2.22 -11.55 -2.11
C PHE A 174 2.73 -12.36 -0.90
N ASN A 175 3.61 -13.35 -1.12
CA ASN A 175 4.24 -14.08 -0.03
C ASN A 175 5.10 -13.15 0.83
N GLU A 176 5.83 -12.22 0.21
CA GLU A 176 6.63 -11.25 0.95
C GLU A 176 5.76 -10.24 1.72
N LEU A 177 4.66 -9.76 1.14
CA LEU A 177 3.70 -8.90 1.85
C LEU A 177 3.14 -9.62 3.10
N LYS A 178 2.72 -10.88 2.95
CA LYS A 178 2.26 -11.70 4.07
C LYS A 178 3.35 -11.89 5.14
N ARG A 179 4.61 -12.08 4.72
CA ARG A 179 5.74 -12.23 5.65
C ARG A 179 6.01 -10.92 6.41
N LEU A 180 5.99 -9.78 5.73
CA LEU A 180 6.14 -8.47 6.35
C LEU A 180 5.03 -8.17 7.35
N HIS A 181 3.77 -8.53 7.01
CA HIS A 181 2.63 -8.43 7.90
C HIS A 181 2.78 -9.33 9.14
N LYS A 182 3.14 -10.62 8.96
CA LYS A 182 3.42 -11.54 10.07
C LYS A 182 4.53 -11.04 11.00
N GLY A 183 5.45 -10.23 10.49
CA GLY A 183 6.46 -9.51 11.27
C GLY A 183 5.92 -8.32 12.06
N GLY A 184 4.59 -8.15 12.16
CA GLY A 184 3.92 -7.14 12.98
C GLY A 184 3.60 -5.82 12.27
N ARG A 185 3.80 -5.73 10.95
CA ARG A 185 3.47 -4.51 10.19
C ARG A 185 2.01 -4.47 9.79
N THR A 186 1.43 -3.30 9.90
CA THR A 186 0.13 -2.98 9.29
C THR A 186 0.30 -2.87 7.77
N VAL A 187 -0.63 -3.40 7.00
CA VAL A 187 -0.60 -3.32 5.53
C VAL A 187 -1.93 -2.79 5.02
N LEU A 188 -1.89 -1.73 4.21
CA LEU A 188 -3.01 -1.28 3.40
C LEU A 188 -2.65 -1.47 1.92
N LEU A 189 -3.27 -2.47 1.30
CA LEU A 189 -3.01 -2.90 -0.06
C LEU A 189 -4.10 -2.42 -1.01
N VAL A 190 -3.75 -1.74 -2.08
CA VAL A 190 -4.61 -1.54 -3.26
C VAL A 190 -4.23 -2.57 -4.31
N GLU A 191 -5.21 -3.26 -4.86
CA GLU A 191 -4.99 -4.28 -5.90
C GLU A 191 -6.14 -4.38 -6.89
N GLN A 192 -5.80 -4.74 -8.14
CA GLN A 192 -6.77 -5.11 -9.17
C GLN A 192 -7.04 -6.61 -9.16
N ASN A 193 -6.07 -7.42 -8.78
CA ASN A 193 -6.23 -8.86 -8.59
C ASN A 193 -6.97 -9.13 -7.27
N THR A 194 -8.27 -8.95 -7.31
CA THR A 194 -9.15 -9.06 -6.13
C THR A 194 -9.01 -10.40 -5.41
N ARG A 195 -8.87 -11.50 -6.16
CA ARG A 195 -8.70 -12.83 -5.59
C ARG A 195 -7.43 -12.91 -4.74
N LYS A 196 -6.28 -12.49 -5.29
CA LYS A 196 -5.00 -12.50 -4.57
C LYS A 196 -5.00 -11.55 -3.38
N ALA A 197 -5.62 -10.39 -3.53
CA ALA A 197 -5.76 -9.41 -2.46
C ALA A 197 -6.58 -9.99 -1.29
N MET A 198 -7.73 -10.61 -1.57
CA MET A 198 -8.57 -11.26 -0.56
C MET A 198 -7.91 -12.47 0.10
N GLU A 199 -7.12 -13.28 -0.66
CA GLU A 199 -6.33 -14.38 -0.11
C GLU A 199 -5.21 -13.91 0.86
N ALA A 200 -4.81 -12.65 0.77
CA ALA A 200 -3.73 -12.08 1.58
C ALA A 200 -4.21 -11.28 2.79
N ALA A 201 -5.35 -10.60 2.67
CA ALA A 201 -5.86 -9.68 3.66
C ALA A 201 -6.84 -10.35 4.64
N GLU A 202 -7.04 -9.71 5.78
CA GLU A 202 -8.02 -10.09 6.81
C GLU A 202 -9.36 -9.36 6.61
N ARG A 203 -9.30 -8.14 6.06
CA ARG A 203 -10.45 -7.26 5.86
C ARG A 203 -10.39 -6.60 4.48
N ALA A 204 -11.56 -6.47 3.87
CA ALA A 204 -11.75 -5.81 2.59
C ALA A 204 -12.57 -4.53 2.75
N VAL A 205 -12.09 -3.47 2.12
CA VAL A 205 -12.78 -2.18 2.00
C VAL A 205 -13.03 -1.94 0.51
N VAL A 206 -14.26 -1.64 0.14
CA VAL A 206 -14.60 -1.34 -1.26
C VAL A 206 -14.83 0.15 -1.44
N LEU A 207 -14.05 0.74 -2.33
CA LEU A 207 -14.15 2.13 -2.73
C LEU A 207 -14.87 2.24 -4.09
N ARG A 208 -15.82 3.16 -4.19
CA ARG A 208 -16.52 3.49 -5.44
C ARG A 208 -16.81 4.99 -5.49
N LEU A 209 -16.45 5.63 -6.60
CA LEU A 209 -16.67 7.07 -6.80
C LEU A 209 -16.20 7.93 -5.62
N GLY A 210 -15.00 7.63 -5.10
CA GLY A 210 -14.38 8.37 -4.00
C GLY A 210 -15.01 8.18 -2.61
N LYS A 211 -15.86 7.15 -2.44
CA LYS A 211 -16.52 6.82 -1.17
C LYS A 211 -16.33 5.36 -0.80
N VAL A 212 -16.20 5.07 0.48
CA VAL A 212 -16.27 3.69 1.00
C VAL A 212 -17.73 3.26 0.97
N ILE A 213 -18.01 2.16 0.29
CA ILE A 213 -19.35 1.57 0.16
C ILE A 213 -19.49 0.23 0.88
N TRP A 214 -18.34 -0.38 1.27
CA TRP A 214 -18.29 -1.65 1.98
C TRP A 214 -17.02 -1.72 2.82
N ASP A 215 -17.12 -2.33 4.00
CA ASP A 215 -16.03 -2.52 4.94
C ASP A 215 -16.33 -3.69 5.88
N SER A 216 -15.67 -4.86 5.68
CA SER A 216 -15.88 -6.06 6.49
C SER A 216 -14.71 -7.05 6.39
N PRO A 217 -14.69 -8.09 7.25
CA PRO A 217 -13.82 -9.24 7.06
C PRO A 217 -13.92 -9.83 5.64
N VAL A 218 -12.80 -10.31 5.08
CA VAL A 218 -12.79 -10.88 3.71
C VAL A 218 -13.71 -12.09 3.56
N GLY A 219 -13.97 -12.83 4.64
CA GLY A 219 -14.88 -13.99 4.65
C GLY A 219 -16.36 -13.65 4.41
N ASP A 220 -16.73 -12.38 4.62
CA ASP A 220 -18.11 -11.90 4.45
C ASP A 220 -18.42 -11.43 3.01
N LEU A 221 -17.44 -11.50 2.12
CA LEU A 221 -17.51 -10.95 0.77
C LEU A 221 -17.19 -12.02 -0.28
N SER A 222 -18.19 -12.44 -1.02
CA SER A 222 -18.01 -13.36 -2.14
C SER A 222 -17.51 -12.62 -3.40
N THR A 223 -16.97 -13.37 -4.35
CA THR A 223 -16.57 -12.81 -5.66
C THR A 223 -17.77 -12.23 -6.44
N ALA A 224 -18.95 -12.84 -6.27
CA ALA A 224 -20.19 -12.34 -6.87
C ALA A 224 -20.60 -11.00 -6.27
N ASP A 225 -20.55 -10.88 -4.92
CA ASP A 225 -20.85 -9.62 -4.22
C ASP A 225 -19.89 -8.49 -4.65
N LEU A 226 -18.61 -8.80 -4.85
CA LEU A 226 -17.65 -7.82 -5.37
C LEU A 226 -18.04 -7.30 -6.76
N GLY A 227 -18.46 -8.18 -7.66
CA GLY A 227 -18.92 -7.79 -8.99
C GLY A 227 -20.11 -6.81 -8.90
N GLU A 228 -21.11 -7.13 -8.10
CA GLU A 228 -22.28 -6.30 -7.87
C GLU A 228 -21.92 -4.95 -7.21
N LEU A 229 -21.08 -4.96 -6.17
CA LEU A 229 -20.60 -3.75 -5.50
C LEU A 229 -19.87 -2.83 -6.48
N PHE A 230 -19.05 -3.39 -7.40
CA PHE A 230 -18.33 -2.59 -8.38
C PHE A 230 -19.28 -1.96 -9.42
N MET A 231 -20.30 -2.70 -9.85
CA MET A 231 -21.27 -2.24 -10.87
C MET A 231 -22.32 -1.31 -10.30
N THR A 232 -23.00 -1.71 -9.24
CA THR A 232 -24.19 -1.04 -8.72
C THR A 232 -23.94 -0.26 -7.43
N GLY A 233 -22.91 -0.63 -6.67
CA GLY A 233 -22.66 -0.11 -5.32
C GLY A 233 -23.49 -0.79 -4.23
N ARG A 234 -24.18 -1.91 -4.54
CA ARG A 234 -24.99 -2.71 -3.60
C ARG A 234 -24.64 -4.19 -3.76
N ARG A 235 -24.83 -5.00 -2.72
CA ARG A 235 -24.70 -6.46 -2.85
C ARG A 235 -25.94 -7.07 -3.51
N ALA A 236 -25.73 -8.20 -4.17
CA ALA A 236 -26.82 -9.01 -4.71
C ALA A 236 -27.81 -9.43 -3.60
N SER A 237 -27.31 -9.73 -2.40
CA SER A 237 -28.10 -10.09 -1.22
C SER A 237 -28.94 -8.95 -0.63
N ASP A 238 -28.63 -7.68 -0.95
CA ASP A 238 -29.37 -6.51 -0.48
C ASP A 238 -30.51 -6.12 -1.43
N ALA A 239 -30.67 -6.82 -2.55
CA ALA A 239 -31.82 -6.68 -3.43
C ALA A 239 -33.04 -7.27 -2.72
N LEU A 240 -34.03 -6.42 -2.36
CA LEU A 240 -35.30 -6.86 -1.83
C LEU A 240 -35.92 -7.89 -2.80
N PRO A 241 -36.49 -9.01 -2.28
CA PRO A 241 -37.30 -9.88 -3.14
C PRO A 241 -38.46 -9.06 -3.68
N ALA A 242 -38.64 -9.18 -5.01
CA ALA A 242 -39.72 -8.53 -5.75
C ALA A 242 -41.12 -9.01 -5.29
#